data_51ddad3af2eea3f86ba652f8ceecbe4e
#
_entry.id   51ddad3af2eea3f86ba652f8ceecbe4e
#
_cell.length_a   1.000
_cell.length_b   1.000
_cell.length_c   1.000
_cell.angle_alpha   90.00
_cell.angle_beta   90.00
_cell.angle_gamma   90.00
#
_symmetry.space_group_name_H-M   'P 1'
#
loop_
_entity.id
_entity.type
_entity.pdbx_description
1 polymer ?
#
loop_
_entity_poly.entity_id
_entity_poly.type
_entity_poly.pdbx_seq_one_letter_code
_entity_poly.pdbx_strand_id
1 'polypeptide(L)'
;MSDTQLYLGLDLGPEYTQLSYYNVDTREPESVYHKEARDTYMLPNIMFYSAYNKKSDDGQSEAYKFIELAGWCAGAKASACRFEENGTVVDQVYERTLRNENIEVAGRNYKAGDLLVKMMILHIRQFTEQFESFVIKKLTVTVADTDPRIIVAVRGLKSALRLTHDQFNIVSHLDSGLCYIFAQPEPLRNNSVGLFDFGRSGLDFYRIDMTRKYPLIVTVEHVNFHDRMNMKRFGKYHEDMDEAFADIVKECMSQVFISSVFLTGIGFADNWMKQSAAVLCQGRRVFVGQNIYTKGACYRSLGGVYTEALSRYFIDTEQTVKTNIGINLMDEKKTFWPIAYGGLEWFNTRGSIEVFLDNTRRIQIVYQDILTEEEWRETVEIYGLPARPKKTTKLSISVEYYGADKGAIVIRDLGFGSLYPTTNKIYRKEFDIGAIRRKHAEKLEAARREEELRIRMGDTEELRGEDPAVEHGNAKTVEAEQEVHEEPVVYYGTASPVEPETVEEPDDFGTEAEDVVEEIDDD
;
A
#
# COMPACT_ATOMS: atom_id res chain seq x y z
N MET A 1 6.45 -35.02 17.47
CA MET A 1 5.90 -34.84 16.12
C MET A 1 6.36 -33.48 15.63
N SER A 2 6.67 -33.29 14.35
CA SER A 2 7.02 -31.96 13.83
C SER A 2 5.75 -31.15 13.65
N ASP A 3 5.79 -29.85 14.02
CA ASP A 3 4.66 -28.94 13.84
C ASP A 3 4.24 -28.86 12.36
N THR A 4 2.94 -28.78 12.11
CA THR A 4 2.40 -28.53 10.77
C THR A 4 2.76 -27.11 10.36
N GLN A 5 3.45 -26.94 9.23
CA GLN A 5 3.87 -25.64 8.72
C GLN A 5 2.77 -25.06 7.84
N LEU A 6 2.22 -23.90 8.22
CA LEU A 6 1.12 -23.26 7.52
C LEU A 6 1.59 -22.01 6.77
N TYR A 7 1.28 -21.97 5.47
CA TYR A 7 1.37 -20.78 4.61
C TYR A 7 -0.06 -20.39 4.28
N LEU A 8 -0.46 -19.21 4.72
CA LEU A 8 -1.85 -18.76 4.69
C LEU A 8 -2.03 -17.53 3.81
N GLY A 9 -3.14 -17.49 3.09
CA GLY A 9 -3.68 -16.30 2.46
C GLY A 9 -5.03 -15.97 3.09
N LEU A 10 -5.21 -14.76 3.58
CA LEU A 10 -6.46 -14.26 4.11
C LEU A 10 -6.93 -13.09 3.26
N ASP A 11 -8.14 -13.20 2.72
CA ASP A 11 -8.80 -12.13 1.98
C ASP A 11 -9.79 -11.43 2.91
N LEU A 12 -9.55 -10.14 3.17
CA LEU A 12 -10.39 -9.30 3.99
C LEU A 12 -11.21 -8.35 3.10
N GLY A 13 -12.44 -8.75 2.78
CA GLY A 13 -13.43 -7.90 2.13
C GLY A 13 -14.36 -7.21 3.13
N PRO A 14 -15.23 -6.30 2.68
CA PRO A 14 -16.19 -5.62 3.55
C PRO A 14 -17.20 -6.57 4.20
N GLU A 15 -17.64 -7.60 3.51
CA GLU A 15 -18.75 -8.45 3.91
C GLU A 15 -18.36 -9.87 4.24
N TYR A 16 -17.32 -10.34 3.61
CA TYR A 16 -16.83 -11.71 3.72
C TYR A 16 -15.32 -11.70 3.89
N THR A 17 -14.85 -12.59 4.68
CA THR A 17 -13.45 -12.98 4.80
C THR A 17 -13.29 -14.36 4.17
N GLN A 18 -12.18 -14.59 3.45
CA GLN A 18 -11.82 -15.90 2.93
C GLN A 18 -10.46 -16.30 3.45
N LEU A 19 -10.23 -17.59 3.63
CA LEU A 19 -8.95 -18.14 4.04
C LEU A 19 -8.51 -19.23 3.05
N SER A 20 -7.28 -19.21 2.62
CA SER A 20 -6.63 -20.27 1.86
C SER A 20 -5.33 -20.69 2.54
N TYR A 21 -4.99 -21.95 2.37
CA TYR A 21 -3.75 -22.52 2.84
C TYR A 21 -3.06 -23.30 1.72
N TYR A 22 -1.75 -23.42 1.79
CA TYR A 22 -1.02 -24.24 0.85
C TYR A 22 -1.13 -25.71 1.24
N ASN A 23 -1.71 -26.53 0.36
CA ASN A 23 -1.75 -27.95 0.51
C ASN A 23 -0.49 -28.58 -0.12
N VAL A 24 0.30 -29.25 0.70
CA VAL A 24 1.57 -29.88 0.26
C VAL A 24 1.36 -31.07 -0.65
N ASP A 25 0.22 -31.76 -0.55
CA ASP A 25 -0.11 -32.95 -1.33
C ASP A 25 -0.50 -32.57 -2.76
N THR A 26 -1.38 -31.56 -2.93
CA THR A 26 -1.81 -31.03 -4.23
C THR A 26 -0.80 -30.04 -4.81
N ARG A 27 0.07 -29.46 -3.98
CA ARG A 27 1.03 -28.39 -4.28
C ARG A 27 0.36 -27.11 -4.79
N GLU A 28 -0.84 -26.83 -4.31
CA GLU A 28 -1.63 -25.67 -4.67
C GLU A 28 -2.28 -25.02 -3.46
N PRO A 29 -2.61 -23.72 -3.51
CA PRO A 29 -3.48 -23.08 -2.54
C PRO A 29 -4.89 -23.66 -2.60
N GLU A 30 -5.40 -24.08 -1.47
CA GLU A 30 -6.78 -24.54 -1.30
C GLU A 30 -7.56 -23.60 -0.40
N SER A 31 -8.82 -23.38 -0.75
CA SER A 31 -9.71 -22.59 0.10
C SER A 31 -10.18 -23.41 1.30
N VAL A 32 -10.22 -22.75 2.46
CA VAL A 32 -10.76 -23.34 3.68
C VAL A 32 -12.28 -23.35 3.60
N TYR A 33 -12.87 -24.55 3.60
CA TYR A 33 -14.31 -24.73 3.64
C TYR A 33 -14.80 -24.90 5.08
N HIS A 34 -15.90 -24.25 5.40
CA HIS A 34 -16.56 -24.41 6.70
C HIS A 34 -17.69 -25.42 6.60
N LYS A 35 -17.54 -26.53 7.28
CA LYS A 35 -18.54 -27.61 7.32
C LYS A 35 -19.93 -27.15 7.83
N GLU A 36 -19.94 -26.17 8.73
CA GLU A 36 -21.15 -25.58 9.29
C GLU A 36 -21.88 -24.63 8.32
N ALA A 37 -21.24 -24.19 7.27
CA ALA A 37 -21.74 -23.15 6.35
C ALA A 37 -22.13 -23.68 4.95
N ARG A 38 -22.58 -24.92 4.83
CA ARG A 38 -23.02 -25.53 3.56
C ARG A 38 -21.97 -25.48 2.47
N ASP A 39 -20.76 -25.88 2.77
CA ASP A 39 -19.61 -25.94 1.83
C ASP A 39 -19.23 -24.60 1.18
N THR A 40 -19.45 -23.49 1.87
CA THR A 40 -18.94 -22.20 1.42
C THR A 40 -17.57 -21.89 2.04
N TYR A 41 -16.72 -21.26 1.25
CA TYR A 41 -15.45 -20.67 1.72
C TYR A 41 -15.56 -19.16 2.00
N MET A 42 -16.73 -18.56 1.78
CA MET A 42 -17.00 -17.16 2.13
C MET A 42 -17.52 -17.08 3.56
N LEU A 43 -16.73 -16.50 4.45
CA LEU A 43 -17.06 -16.33 5.86
C LEU A 43 -17.70 -14.97 6.07
N PRO A 44 -18.96 -14.88 6.50
CA PRO A 44 -19.59 -13.59 6.79
C PRO A 44 -18.82 -12.81 7.87
N ASN A 45 -18.66 -11.51 7.65
CA ASN A 45 -18.03 -10.59 8.61
C ASN A 45 -19.00 -10.21 9.73
N ILE A 46 -19.42 -11.20 10.47
CA ILE A 46 -20.30 -11.09 11.64
C ILE A 46 -19.65 -11.76 12.83
N MET A 47 -19.80 -11.16 14.00
CA MET A 47 -19.32 -11.68 15.27
C MET A 47 -20.49 -11.79 16.25
N PHE A 48 -20.35 -12.69 17.19
CA PHE A 48 -21.30 -12.86 18.30
C PHE A 48 -20.51 -13.05 19.59
N TYR A 49 -20.96 -12.36 20.63
CA TYR A 49 -20.41 -12.49 21.98
C TYR A 49 -21.46 -12.97 22.95
N SER A 50 -21.15 -14.00 23.74
CA SER A 50 -21.98 -14.44 24.87
C SER A 50 -21.10 -14.76 26.07
N ALA A 51 -21.47 -14.20 27.22
CA ALA A 51 -20.80 -14.49 28.48
C ALA A 51 -20.94 -15.97 28.92
N TYR A 52 -21.96 -16.66 28.44
CA TYR A 52 -22.20 -18.08 28.74
C TYR A 52 -21.23 -19.01 28.00
N ASN A 53 -20.72 -18.60 26.84
CA ASN A 53 -19.77 -19.39 26.05
C ASN A 53 -18.33 -19.32 26.57
N LYS A 54 -18.06 -18.54 27.65
CA LYS A 54 -16.70 -18.44 28.25
C LYS A 54 -16.17 -19.77 28.79
N LYS A 55 -17.04 -20.70 29.17
CA LYS A 55 -16.66 -21.98 29.80
C LYS A 55 -16.13 -23.02 28.82
N SER A 56 -16.25 -22.81 27.51
CA SER A 56 -15.85 -23.78 26.48
C SER A 56 -14.43 -23.57 25.94
N ASP A 57 -13.69 -22.61 26.50
CA ASP A 57 -12.40 -22.15 25.92
C ASP A 57 -11.16 -22.69 26.67
N ASP A 58 -11.33 -23.71 27.53
CA ASP A 58 -10.26 -24.27 28.36
C ASP A 58 -9.17 -25.04 27.62
N GLY A 59 -9.20 -25.08 26.30
CA GLY A 59 -8.25 -25.80 25.43
C GLY A 59 -7.56 -24.95 24.37
N GLN A 60 -7.32 -23.65 24.63
CA GLN A 60 -6.69 -22.78 23.62
C GLN A 60 -5.26 -23.22 23.28
N SER A 61 -4.99 -23.36 21.97
CA SER A 61 -3.64 -23.52 21.46
C SER A 61 -2.71 -22.41 21.98
N GLU A 62 -1.44 -22.76 22.21
CA GLU A 62 -0.38 -21.82 22.61
C GLU A 62 -0.38 -20.53 21.77
N ALA A 63 -0.70 -20.63 20.47
CA ALA A 63 -0.73 -19.51 19.54
C ALA A 63 -1.73 -18.40 19.93
N TYR A 64 -2.79 -18.73 20.66
CA TYR A 64 -3.87 -17.79 20.99
C TYR A 64 -3.99 -17.44 22.48
N LYS A 65 -3.10 -17.96 23.34
CA LYS A 65 -3.15 -17.79 24.80
C LYS A 65 -3.21 -16.33 25.28
N PHE A 66 -2.69 -15.42 24.51
CA PHE A 66 -2.58 -14.01 24.88
C PHE A 66 -3.71 -13.15 24.33
N ILE A 67 -4.67 -13.75 23.63
CA ILE A 67 -5.77 -13.05 22.97
C ILE A 67 -7.06 -13.39 23.68
N GLU A 68 -7.80 -12.40 24.16
CA GLU A 68 -9.10 -12.61 24.81
C GLU A 68 -10.16 -12.98 23.75
N LEU A 69 -10.28 -14.28 23.46
CA LEU A 69 -11.29 -14.82 22.53
C LEU A 69 -12.47 -15.48 23.23
N ALA A 70 -12.41 -15.66 24.54
CA ALA A 70 -13.44 -16.33 25.33
C ALA A 70 -14.81 -15.64 25.18
N GLY A 71 -15.82 -16.42 24.84
CA GLY A 71 -17.17 -15.93 24.60
C GLY A 71 -17.44 -15.38 23.20
N TRP A 72 -16.42 -15.26 22.35
CA TRP A 72 -16.54 -14.75 20.99
C TRP A 72 -16.60 -15.88 19.95
N CYS A 73 -17.42 -15.70 18.92
CA CYS A 73 -17.36 -16.47 17.69
C CYS A 73 -17.59 -15.56 16.48
N ALA A 74 -17.20 -16.04 15.29
CA ALA A 74 -17.32 -15.27 14.05
C ALA A 74 -17.87 -16.16 12.91
N GLY A 75 -18.23 -15.53 11.79
CA GLY A 75 -18.63 -16.20 10.56
C GLY A 75 -19.97 -16.96 10.68
N ALA A 76 -20.01 -18.15 10.11
CA ALA A 76 -21.22 -18.97 10.10
C ALA A 76 -21.75 -19.29 11.50
N LYS A 77 -20.85 -19.57 12.45
CA LYS A 77 -21.23 -19.83 13.86
C LYS A 77 -21.89 -18.61 14.48
N ALA A 78 -21.35 -17.40 14.28
CA ALA A 78 -21.96 -16.18 14.76
C ALA A 78 -23.31 -15.90 14.09
N SER A 79 -23.45 -16.22 12.80
CA SER A 79 -24.71 -16.09 12.06
C SER A 79 -25.79 -17.04 12.61
N ALA A 80 -25.43 -18.25 13.02
CA ALA A 80 -26.34 -19.20 13.65
C ALA A 80 -26.84 -18.73 15.03
N CYS A 81 -25.94 -18.12 15.82
CA CYS A 81 -26.25 -17.57 17.15
C CYS A 81 -26.98 -16.22 17.12
N ARG A 82 -27.23 -15.65 15.95
CA ARG A 82 -27.80 -14.29 15.78
C ARG A 82 -29.12 -14.06 16.51
N PHE A 83 -29.88 -15.12 16.73
CA PHE A 83 -31.21 -15.09 17.37
C PHE A 83 -31.20 -15.55 18.84
N GLU A 84 -30.02 -15.79 19.43
CA GLU A 84 -29.89 -16.13 20.84
C GLU A 84 -30.14 -14.90 21.72
N GLU A 85 -31.01 -15.03 22.72
CA GLU A 85 -31.39 -13.91 23.60
C GLU A 85 -30.25 -13.44 24.52
N ASN A 86 -29.24 -14.28 24.76
CA ASN A 86 -28.19 -14.05 25.77
C ASN A 86 -26.85 -13.64 25.18
N GLY A 87 -26.86 -12.93 24.06
CA GLY A 87 -25.61 -12.48 23.42
C GLY A 87 -25.75 -11.15 22.67
N THR A 88 -24.64 -10.66 22.19
CA THR A 88 -24.55 -9.43 21.41
C THR A 88 -24.00 -9.76 20.02
N VAL A 89 -24.77 -9.41 18.99
CA VAL A 89 -24.32 -9.48 17.59
C VAL A 89 -23.52 -8.24 17.25
N VAL A 90 -22.39 -8.42 16.58
CA VAL A 90 -21.57 -7.33 16.03
C VAL A 90 -21.42 -7.58 14.54
N ASP A 91 -22.00 -6.71 13.75
CA ASP A 91 -21.94 -6.73 12.28
C ASP A 91 -21.29 -5.43 11.74
N GLN A 92 -21.03 -5.40 10.41
CA GLN A 92 -20.45 -4.27 9.72
C GLN A 92 -19.14 -3.77 10.35
N VAL A 93 -18.35 -4.69 10.93
CA VAL A 93 -17.11 -4.33 11.64
C VAL A 93 -16.12 -3.62 10.71
N TYR A 94 -16.09 -4.02 9.44
CA TYR A 94 -15.24 -3.40 8.42
C TYR A 94 -15.62 -1.93 8.18
N GLU A 95 -16.89 -1.66 7.87
CA GLU A 95 -17.39 -0.30 7.62
C GLU A 95 -17.30 0.57 8.87
N ARG A 96 -17.51 -0.01 10.04
CA ARG A 96 -17.37 0.69 11.33
C ARG A 96 -15.91 1.03 11.62
N THR A 97 -14.95 0.21 11.16
CA THR A 97 -13.52 0.52 11.21
C THR A 97 -13.21 1.72 10.30
N LEU A 98 -13.76 1.76 9.09
CA LEU A 98 -13.62 2.91 8.19
C LEU A 98 -14.21 4.21 8.77
N ARG A 99 -15.20 4.12 9.66
CA ARG A 99 -15.77 5.27 10.36
C ARG A 99 -15.12 5.57 11.71
N ASN A 100 -14.08 4.79 12.07
CA ASN A 100 -13.38 4.88 13.36
C ASN A 100 -14.34 4.84 14.58
N GLU A 101 -15.33 3.95 14.52
CA GLU A 101 -16.36 3.82 15.55
C GLU A 101 -15.88 3.02 16.76
N ASN A 102 -16.47 3.36 17.93
CA ASN A 102 -16.44 2.49 19.12
C ASN A 102 -17.71 1.65 19.17
N ILE A 103 -17.58 0.40 19.56
CA ILE A 103 -18.67 -0.60 19.64
C ILE A 103 -18.81 -1.07 21.06
N GLU A 104 -19.98 -0.86 21.64
CA GLU A 104 -20.28 -1.40 22.98
C GLU A 104 -20.74 -2.87 22.87
N VAL A 105 -20.05 -3.76 23.60
CA VAL A 105 -20.41 -5.18 23.69
C VAL A 105 -20.38 -5.58 25.17
N ALA A 106 -21.51 -5.98 25.68
CA ALA A 106 -21.68 -6.43 27.09
C ALA A 106 -21.11 -5.43 28.12
N GLY A 107 -21.35 -4.12 27.92
CA GLY A 107 -20.92 -3.05 28.80
C GLY A 107 -19.45 -2.64 28.67
N ARG A 108 -18.73 -3.15 27.66
CA ARG A 108 -17.36 -2.75 27.33
C ARG A 108 -17.31 -2.08 25.96
N ASN A 109 -16.52 -1.02 25.86
CA ASN A 109 -16.28 -0.33 24.60
C ASN A 109 -15.03 -0.89 23.91
N TYR A 110 -15.15 -1.20 22.62
CA TYR A 110 -14.09 -1.68 21.75
C TYR A 110 -13.94 -0.74 20.56
N LYS A 111 -12.72 -0.44 20.13
CA LYS A 111 -12.51 0.17 18.80
C LYS A 111 -12.93 -0.85 17.72
N ALA A 112 -13.60 -0.40 16.68
CA ALA A 112 -14.03 -1.30 15.60
C ALA A 112 -12.84 -2.02 14.94
N GLY A 113 -11.68 -1.34 14.79
CA GLY A 113 -10.44 -1.95 14.29
C GLY A 113 -9.95 -3.12 15.14
N ASP A 114 -10.06 -3.05 16.48
CA ASP A 114 -9.66 -4.15 17.37
C ASP A 114 -10.60 -5.35 17.23
N LEU A 115 -11.89 -5.10 16.99
CA LEU A 115 -12.85 -6.17 16.70
C LEU A 115 -12.62 -6.78 15.32
N LEU A 116 -12.19 -5.99 14.34
CA LEU A 116 -11.79 -6.48 13.01
C LEU A 116 -10.59 -7.44 13.12
N VAL A 117 -9.58 -7.08 13.92
CA VAL A 117 -8.46 -7.98 14.24
C VAL A 117 -8.94 -9.26 14.91
N LYS A 118 -9.78 -9.12 15.92
CA LYS A 118 -10.35 -10.28 16.64
C LYS A 118 -11.13 -11.19 15.71
N MET A 119 -11.91 -10.65 14.79
CA MET A 119 -12.66 -11.41 13.78
C MET A 119 -11.73 -12.23 12.88
N MET A 120 -10.66 -11.61 12.35
CA MET A 120 -9.67 -12.32 11.53
C MET A 120 -9.02 -13.47 12.31
N ILE A 121 -8.67 -13.24 13.58
CA ILE A 121 -8.10 -14.28 14.44
C ILE A 121 -9.08 -15.44 14.65
N LEU A 122 -10.36 -15.15 14.87
CA LEU A 122 -11.39 -16.19 15.03
C LEU A 122 -11.53 -17.05 13.77
N HIS A 123 -11.44 -16.46 12.57
CA HIS A 123 -11.45 -17.19 11.32
C HIS A 123 -10.21 -18.08 11.14
N ILE A 124 -9.01 -17.55 11.44
CA ILE A 124 -7.78 -18.34 11.40
C ILE A 124 -7.84 -19.48 12.43
N ARG A 125 -8.31 -19.19 13.63
CA ARG A 125 -8.44 -20.18 14.71
C ARG A 125 -9.36 -21.33 14.32
N GLN A 126 -10.53 -21.06 13.74
CA GLN A 126 -11.47 -22.10 13.28
C GLN A 126 -10.81 -23.11 12.33
N PHE A 127 -9.88 -22.64 11.46
CA PHE A 127 -9.13 -23.51 10.58
C PHE A 127 -8.04 -24.28 11.32
N THR A 128 -7.31 -23.60 12.21
CA THR A 128 -6.12 -24.19 12.86
C THR A 128 -6.48 -25.17 13.99
N GLU A 129 -7.70 -25.15 14.53
CA GLU A 129 -8.19 -26.09 15.55
C GLU A 129 -8.17 -27.56 15.09
N GLN A 130 -8.09 -27.84 13.80
CA GLN A 130 -7.97 -29.21 13.29
C GLN A 130 -6.56 -29.82 13.45
N PHE A 131 -5.55 -29.02 13.76
CA PHE A 131 -4.17 -29.44 13.90
C PHE A 131 -3.80 -29.57 15.39
N GLU A 132 -3.17 -30.70 15.77
CA GLU A 132 -2.66 -30.88 17.14
C GLU A 132 -1.57 -29.86 17.49
N SER A 133 -0.69 -29.56 16.51
CA SER A 133 0.38 -28.58 16.62
C SER A 133 0.66 -27.97 15.27
N PHE A 134 0.82 -26.64 15.24
CA PHE A 134 1.08 -25.89 14.00
C PHE A 134 1.96 -24.67 14.25
N VAL A 135 2.62 -24.22 13.18
CA VAL A 135 3.32 -22.94 13.12
C VAL A 135 2.90 -22.20 11.86
N ILE A 136 2.46 -20.96 12.01
CA ILE A 136 2.23 -20.06 10.87
C ILE A 136 3.61 -19.62 10.37
N LYS A 137 4.04 -20.18 9.25
CA LYS A 137 5.31 -19.81 8.61
C LYS A 137 5.21 -18.45 7.94
N LYS A 138 4.10 -18.21 7.27
CA LYS A 138 3.81 -16.92 6.67
C LYS A 138 2.31 -16.73 6.48
N LEU A 139 1.85 -15.51 6.74
CA LEU A 139 0.49 -15.05 6.52
C LEU A 139 0.52 -13.82 5.63
N THR A 140 -0.16 -13.87 4.50
CA THR A 140 -0.43 -12.68 3.68
C THR A 140 -1.91 -12.33 3.79
N VAL A 141 -2.18 -11.10 4.19
CA VAL A 141 -3.55 -10.55 4.19
C VAL A 141 -3.72 -9.69 2.95
N THR A 142 -4.71 -10.02 2.13
CA THR A 142 -5.11 -9.17 1.01
C THR A 142 -6.34 -8.37 1.39
N VAL A 143 -6.37 -7.10 1.00
CA VAL A 143 -7.42 -6.15 1.38
C VAL A 143 -8.10 -5.55 0.15
N ALA A 144 -9.43 -5.41 0.24
CA ALA A 144 -10.23 -4.78 -0.81
C ALA A 144 -10.01 -3.26 -0.86
N ASP A 145 -9.77 -2.65 0.30
CA ASP A 145 -9.56 -1.21 0.45
C ASP A 145 -8.24 -0.96 1.18
N THR A 146 -7.43 -0.07 0.62
CA THR A 146 -6.14 0.31 1.19
C THR A 146 -6.23 1.54 2.10
N ASP A 147 -7.44 1.89 2.59
CA ASP A 147 -7.60 2.95 3.58
C ASP A 147 -6.66 2.75 4.79
N PRO A 148 -5.96 3.81 5.23
CA PRO A 148 -5.01 3.70 6.35
C PRO A 148 -5.59 3.06 7.60
N ARG A 149 -6.86 3.25 7.91
CA ARG A 149 -7.55 2.67 9.07
C ARG A 149 -7.66 1.14 8.98
N ILE A 150 -7.91 0.62 7.78
CA ILE A 150 -7.92 -0.83 7.52
C ILE A 150 -6.50 -1.37 7.60
N ILE A 151 -5.53 -0.69 6.99
CA ILE A 151 -4.11 -1.10 7.04
C ILE A 151 -3.59 -1.16 8.48
N VAL A 152 -3.93 -0.16 9.33
CA VAL A 152 -3.57 -0.15 10.75
C VAL A 152 -4.19 -1.33 11.49
N ALA A 153 -5.50 -1.58 11.29
CA ALA A 153 -6.16 -2.73 11.89
C ALA A 153 -5.49 -4.06 11.46
N VAL A 154 -5.22 -4.23 10.16
CA VAL A 154 -4.55 -5.44 9.65
C VAL A 154 -3.14 -5.61 10.21
N ARG A 155 -2.38 -4.53 10.41
CA ARG A 155 -1.09 -4.58 11.12
C ARG A 155 -1.25 -5.06 12.56
N GLY A 156 -2.33 -4.71 13.24
CA GLY A 156 -2.67 -5.22 14.56
C GLY A 156 -2.75 -6.75 14.63
N LEU A 157 -3.16 -7.41 13.53
CA LEU A 157 -3.18 -8.88 13.44
C LEU A 157 -1.77 -9.49 13.56
N LYS A 158 -0.74 -8.87 12.95
CA LYS A 158 0.66 -9.27 13.09
C LYS A 158 1.09 -9.30 14.56
N SER A 159 0.81 -8.22 15.28
CA SER A 159 1.18 -8.08 16.68
C SER A 159 0.41 -9.06 17.58
N ALA A 160 -0.89 -9.22 17.34
CA ALA A 160 -1.74 -10.13 18.09
C ALA A 160 -1.30 -11.61 17.94
N LEU A 161 -0.92 -12.02 16.73
CA LEU A 161 -0.41 -13.37 16.44
C LEU A 161 1.10 -13.51 16.71
N ARG A 162 1.79 -12.47 17.16
CA ARG A 162 3.23 -12.44 17.44
C ARG A 162 4.08 -12.88 16.24
N LEU A 163 3.66 -12.51 15.03
CA LEU A 163 4.40 -12.82 13.83
C LEU A 163 5.54 -11.81 13.64
N THR A 164 6.66 -12.28 13.13
CA THR A 164 7.78 -11.43 12.73
C THR A 164 7.44 -10.67 11.43
N HIS A 165 8.28 -9.71 11.07
CA HIS A 165 8.11 -8.96 9.82
C HIS A 165 8.12 -9.91 8.59
N ASP A 166 9.01 -10.89 8.59
CA ASP A 166 9.15 -11.84 7.47
C ASP A 166 8.00 -12.85 7.36
N GLN A 167 7.27 -13.03 8.45
CA GLN A 167 6.12 -13.94 8.52
C GLN A 167 4.80 -13.29 8.14
N PHE A 168 4.76 -11.96 7.94
CA PHE A 168 3.52 -11.24 7.72
C PHE A 168 3.63 -10.26 6.56
N ASN A 169 2.68 -10.34 5.61
CA ASN A 169 2.55 -9.39 4.51
C ASN A 169 1.12 -8.83 4.44
N ILE A 170 1.01 -7.61 3.94
CA ILE A 170 -0.25 -7.00 3.52
C ILE A 170 -0.12 -6.68 2.04
N VAL A 171 -1.14 -6.99 1.24
CA VAL A 171 -1.20 -6.68 -0.19
C VAL A 171 -2.60 -6.20 -0.57
N SER A 172 -2.73 -5.42 -1.64
CA SER A 172 -4.04 -5.10 -2.21
C SER A 172 -4.65 -6.31 -2.92
N HIS A 173 -5.96 -6.29 -3.17
CA HIS A 173 -6.63 -7.26 -4.04
C HIS A 173 -5.95 -7.36 -5.40
N LEU A 174 -5.53 -6.21 -5.94
CA LEU A 174 -4.88 -6.17 -7.25
C LEU A 174 -3.52 -6.89 -7.24
N ASP A 175 -2.63 -6.62 -6.26
CA ASP A 175 -1.34 -7.32 -6.15
C ASP A 175 -1.56 -8.83 -5.95
N SER A 176 -2.54 -9.19 -5.13
CA SER A 176 -2.92 -10.59 -4.91
C SER A 176 -3.45 -11.25 -6.19
N GLY A 177 -4.28 -10.56 -6.96
CA GLY A 177 -4.75 -11.01 -8.27
C GLY A 177 -3.61 -11.22 -9.27
N LEU A 178 -2.65 -10.29 -9.30
CA LEU A 178 -1.43 -10.42 -10.09
C LEU A 178 -0.60 -11.65 -9.67
N CYS A 179 -0.42 -11.87 -8.36
CA CYS A 179 0.26 -13.07 -7.87
C CYS A 179 -0.44 -14.36 -8.35
N TYR A 180 -1.77 -14.40 -8.31
CA TYR A 180 -2.54 -15.53 -8.82
C TYR A 180 -2.36 -15.73 -10.32
N ILE A 181 -2.46 -14.67 -11.12
CA ILE A 181 -2.32 -14.70 -12.58
C ILE A 181 -0.92 -15.13 -12.99
N PHE A 182 0.12 -14.64 -12.31
CA PHE A 182 1.52 -14.99 -12.60
C PHE A 182 1.90 -16.39 -12.14
N ALA A 183 1.22 -16.95 -11.16
CA ALA A 183 1.36 -18.35 -10.77
C ALA A 183 0.73 -19.32 -11.79
N GLN A 184 -0.14 -18.85 -12.68
CA GLN A 184 -0.71 -19.65 -13.75
C GLN A 184 0.31 -19.88 -14.89
N PRO A 185 0.09 -20.90 -15.76
CA PRO A 185 0.97 -21.16 -16.91
C PRO A 185 1.19 -19.93 -17.78
N GLU A 186 2.43 -19.72 -18.20
CA GLU A 186 2.85 -18.55 -19.00
C GLU A 186 1.99 -18.29 -20.25
N PRO A 187 1.50 -19.30 -21.01
CA PRO A 187 0.65 -19.06 -22.19
C PRO A 187 -0.64 -18.29 -21.91
N LEU A 188 -1.10 -18.23 -20.65
CA LEU A 188 -2.29 -17.45 -20.27
C LEU A 188 -2.03 -15.94 -20.23
N ARG A 189 -0.76 -15.52 -20.15
CA ARG A 189 -0.34 -14.11 -20.09
C ARG A 189 0.56 -13.69 -21.26
N ASN A 190 0.49 -14.40 -22.39
CA ASN A 190 1.24 -14.03 -23.59
C ASN A 190 0.79 -12.71 -24.22
N ASN A 191 -0.41 -12.26 -23.92
CA ASN A 191 -0.97 -10.97 -24.32
C ASN A 191 -1.59 -10.34 -23.07
N SER A 192 -2.29 -9.21 -23.26
CA SER A 192 -3.03 -8.58 -22.16
C SER A 192 -3.98 -9.56 -21.48
N VAL A 193 -4.14 -9.40 -20.18
CA VAL A 193 -5.04 -10.20 -19.35
C VAL A 193 -6.14 -9.28 -18.81
N GLY A 194 -7.38 -9.74 -18.83
CA GLY A 194 -8.52 -9.06 -18.22
C GLY A 194 -8.86 -9.67 -16.86
N LEU A 195 -9.15 -8.85 -15.88
CA LEU A 195 -9.71 -9.26 -14.60
C LEU A 195 -10.99 -8.44 -14.36
N PHE A 196 -12.13 -9.12 -14.26
CA PHE A 196 -13.38 -8.51 -13.82
C PHE A 196 -13.64 -8.89 -12.37
N ASP A 197 -13.90 -7.89 -11.55
CA ASP A 197 -14.32 -8.04 -10.16
C ASP A 197 -15.73 -7.47 -9.99
N PHE A 198 -16.70 -8.34 -9.73
CA PHE A 198 -18.08 -7.93 -9.53
C PHE A 198 -18.46 -8.04 -8.06
N GLY A 199 -18.15 -6.99 -7.31
CA GLY A 199 -18.53 -6.80 -5.92
C GLY A 199 -19.91 -6.17 -5.76
N ARG A 200 -20.29 -5.86 -4.52
CA ARG A 200 -21.58 -5.17 -4.23
C ARG A 200 -21.60 -3.72 -4.68
N SER A 201 -20.46 -3.04 -4.69
CA SER A 201 -20.33 -1.67 -5.18
C SER A 201 -20.61 -1.58 -6.67
N GLY A 202 -20.29 -2.63 -7.43
CA GLY A 202 -20.42 -2.70 -8.87
C GLY A 202 -19.35 -3.57 -9.49
N LEU A 203 -19.24 -3.46 -10.81
CA LEU A 203 -18.28 -4.18 -11.62
C LEU A 203 -17.06 -3.30 -11.89
N ASP A 204 -15.89 -3.82 -11.55
CA ASP A 204 -14.60 -3.26 -11.89
C ASP A 204 -13.91 -4.12 -12.95
N PHE A 205 -13.21 -3.48 -13.86
CA PHE A 205 -12.39 -4.13 -14.88
C PHE A 205 -10.96 -3.64 -14.80
N TYR A 206 -10.03 -4.59 -14.77
CA TYR A 206 -8.60 -4.34 -14.79
C TYR A 206 -8.02 -4.95 -16.05
N ARG A 207 -7.37 -4.12 -16.89
CA ARG A 207 -6.55 -4.59 -17.99
C ARG A 207 -5.10 -4.62 -17.54
N ILE A 208 -4.48 -5.78 -17.65
CA ILE A 208 -3.12 -6.04 -17.19
C ILE A 208 -2.25 -6.23 -18.43
N ASP A 209 -1.35 -5.27 -18.64
CA ASP A 209 -0.40 -5.26 -19.74
C ASP A 209 1.02 -5.48 -19.22
N MET A 210 1.83 -6.23 -19.96
CA MET A 210 3.20 -6.59 -19.57
C MET A 210 4.17 -6.22 -20.68
N THR A 211 5.21 -5.46 -20.34
CA THR A 211 6.31 -5.21 -21.27
C THR A 211 7.15 -6.48 -21.43
N ARG A 212 7.66 -6.72 -22.64
CA ARG A 212 8.54 -7.86 -22.95
C ARG A 212 10.02 -7.49 -23.02
N LYS A 213 10.32 -6.20 -23.00
CA LYS A 213 11.67 -5.65 -23.06
C LYS A 213 11.93 -4.88 -21.77
N TYR A 214 13.16 -4.89 -21.35
CA TYR A 214 13.60 -4.10 -20.19
C TYR A 214 13.40 -2.60 -20.42
N PRO A 215 12.90 -1.85 -19.44
CA PRO A 215 12.46 -2.34 -18.13
C PRO A 215 11.18 -3.18 -18.21
N LEU A 216 11.13 -4.26 -17.42
CA LEU A 216 9.94 -5.12 -17.31
C LEU A 216 8.93 -4.44 -16.41
N ILE A 217 7.79 -4.06 -16.96
CA ILE A 217 6.71 -3.35 -16.26
C ILE A 217 5.40 -4.08 -16.47
N VAL A 218 4.65 -4.27 -15.38
CA VAL A 218 3.23 -4.62 -15.40
C VAL A 218 2.45 -3.34 -15.18
N THR A 219 1.70 -2.91 -16.18
CA THR A 219 0.80 -1.75 -16.09
C THR A 219 -0.62 -2.24 -15.95
N VAL A 220 -1.37 -1.66 -15.04
CA VAL A 220 -2.78 -1.99 -14.83
C VAL A 220 -3.65 -0.78 -15.10
N GLU A 221 -4.53 -0.90 -16.07
CA GLU A 221 -5.58 0.07 -16.34
C GLU A 221 -6.87 -0.37 -15.65
N HIS A 222 -7.46 0.50 -14.86
CA HIS A 222 -8.69 0.27 -14.11
C HIS A 222 -9.84 1.08 -14.70
N VAL A 223 -10.97 0.41 -14.92
CA VAL A 223 -12.23 1.05 -15.33
C VAL A 223 -13.35 0.51 -14.44
N ASN A 224 -14.08 1.39 -13.79
CA ASN A 224 -15.27 1.00 -13.05
C ASN A 224 -16.55 1.15 -13.92
N PHE A 225 -17.48 0.23 -13.73
CA PHE A 225 -18.78 0.19 -14.39
C PHE A 225 -19.93 0.22 -13.39
N HIS A 226 -19.72 0.79 -12.21
CA HIS A 226 -20.66 0.78 -11.09
C HIS A 226 -22.03 1.36 -11.44
N ASP A 227 -22.10 2.35 -12.34
CA ASP A 227 -23.36 2.95 -12.80
C ASP A 227 -24.15 2.03 -13.74
N ARG A 228 -23.44 1.19 -14.50
CA ARG A 228 -24.04 0.29 -15.51
C ARG A 228 -24.27 -1.10 -14.95
N MET A 229 -23.38 -1.58 -14.08
CA MET A 229 -23.37 -2.94 -13.55
C MET A 229 -23.28 -2.91 -12.04
N ASN A 230 -24.42 -3.01 -11.36
CA ASN A 230 -24.55 -2.97 -9.91
C ASN A 230 -25.61 -3.95 -9.45
N MET A 231 -25.30 -4.80 -8.48
CA MET A 231 -26.23 -5.83 -7.96
C MET A 231 -27.54 -5.27 -7.43
N LYS A 232 -27.54 -4.04 -6.87
CA LYS A 232 -28.77 -3.39 -6.38
C LYS A 232 -29.72 -2.98 -7.51
N ARG A 233 -29.17 -2.65 -8.69
CA ARG A 233 -29.93 -2.20 -9.86
C ARG A 233 -30.75 -3.34 -10.48
N PHE A 234 -30.15 -4.52 -10.58
CA PHE A 234 -30.76 -5.64 -11.30
C PHE A 234 -31.62 -6.52 -10.42
N GLY A 235 -31.39 -6.57 -9.10
CA GLY A 235 -32.17 -7.39 -8.19
C GLY A 235 -32.19 -8.85 -8.66
N LYS A 236 -33.39 -9.32 -9.10
CA LYS A 236 -33.60 -10.67 -9.63
C LYS A 236 -33.63 -10.75 -11.16
N TYR A 237 -33.40 -9.64 -11.87
CA TYR A 237 -33.47 -9.58 -13.35
C TYR A 237 -32.12 -9.96 -13.96
N HIS A 238 -31.85 -11.25 -14.02
CA HIS A 238 -30.57 -11.79 -14.50
C HIS A 238 -30.37 -11.64 -16.01
N GLU A 239 -31.45 -11.53 -16.81
CA GLU A 239 -31.36 -11.35 -18.27
C GLU A 239 -30.84 -9.96 -18.63
N ASP A 240 -31.38 -8.91 -18.01
CA ASP A 240 -30.90 -7.53 -18.19
C ASP A 240 -29.43 -7.36 -17.73
N MET A 241 -29.05 -8.11 -16.70
CA MET A 241 -27.68 -8.12 -16.18
C MET A 241 -26.72 -8.78 -17.16
N ASP A 242 -27.13 -9.89 -17.79
CA ASP A 242 -26.33 -10.61 -18.80
C ASP A 242 -26.12 -9.77 -20.05
N GLU A 243 -27.15 -9.06 -20.53
CA GLU A 243 -27.06 -8.14 -21.67
C GLU A 243 -26.12 -6.97 -21.35
N ALA A 244 -26.29 -6.31 -20.20
CA ALA A 244 -25.44 -5.20 -19.77
C ALA A 244 -23.97 -5.62 -19.65
N PHE A 245 -23.70 -6.80 -19.13
CA PHE A 245 -22.34 -7.33 -19.03
C PHE A 245 -21.78 -7.70 -20.40
N ALA A 246 -22.58 -8.28 -21.29
CA ALA A 246 -22.15 -8.58 -22.65
C ALA A 246 -21.70 -7.32 -23.42
N ASP A 247 -22.38 -6.20 -23.23
CA ASP A 247 -22.00 -4.92 -23.85
C ASP A 247 -20.72 -4.32 -23.24
N ILE A 248 -20.55 -4.41 -21.92
CA ILE A 248 -19.32 -4.02 -21.26
C ILE A 248 -18.14 -4.86 -21.74
N VAL A 249 -18.32 -6.18 -21.87
CA VAL A 249 -17.29 -7.07 -22.41
C VAL A 249 -16.89 -6.67 -23.83
N LYS A 250 -17.84 -6.38 -24.72
CA LYS A 250 -17.54 -5.92 -26.09
C LYS A 250 -16.71 -4.64 -26.06
N GLU A 251 -17.06 -3.69 -25.22
CA GLU A 251 -16.35 -2.42 -25.05
C GLU A 251 -14.91 -2.67 -24.58
N CYS A 252 -14.70 -3.41 -23.50
CA CYS A 252 -13.38 -3.71 -22.95
C CYS A 252 -12.48 -4.50 -23.91
N MET A 253 -13.07 -5.39 -24.73
CA MET A 253 -12.33 -6.27 -25.65
C MET A 253 -12.09 -5.66 -27.03
N SER A 254 -12.65 -4.49 -27.33
CA SER A 254 -12.55 -3.87 -28.66
C SER A 254 -11.21 -3.21 -28.94
N GLN A 255 -10.50 -2.77 -27.90
CA GLN A 255 -9.32 -1.91 -28.02
C GLN A 255 -8.01 -2.71 -28.11
N VAL A 256 -7.90 -3.83 -27.38
CA VAL A 256 -6.68 -4.62 -27.25
C VAL A 256 -7.01 -6.11 -27.26
N PHE A 257 -6.10 -6.91 -27.82
CA PHE A 257 -6.25 -8.36 -27.79
C PHE A 257 -5.95 -8.91 -26.40
N ILE A 258 -6.99 -9.33 -25.69
CA ILE A 258 -6.93 -9.98 -24.39
C ILE A 258 -7.03 -11.49 -24.60
N SER A 259 -6.02 -12.24 -24.16
CA SER A 259 -5.94 -13.70 -24.37
C SER A 259 -6.60 -14.50 -23.25
N SER A 260 -6.62 -13.96 -22.06
CA SER A 260 -7.19 -14.61 -20.87
C SER A 260 -7.99 -13.62 -20.04
N VAL A 261 -9.11 -14.08 -19.51
CA VAL A 261 -10.01 -13.29 -18.66
C VAL A 261 -10.28 -14.05 -17.39
N PHE A 262 -10.14 -13.38 -16.27
CA PHE A 262 -10.47 -13.87 -14.94
C PHE A 262 -11.70 -13.12 -14.42
N LEU A 263 -12.66 -13.86 -13.87
CA LEU A 263 -13.87 -13.32 -13.28
C LEU A 263 -13.87 -13.66 -11.79
N THR A 264 -14.01 -12.65 -10.94
CA THR A 264 -14.06 -12.81 -9.48
C THR A 264 -15.15 -11.93 -8.88
N GLY A 265 -15.43 -12.12 -7.61
CA GLY A 265 -16.44 -11.38 -6.87
C GLY A 265 -17.79 -12.09 -6.79
N ILE A 266 -18.57 -11.72 -5.76
CA ILE A 266 -19.85 -12.36 -5.41
C ILE A 266 -20.90 -12.25 -6.52
N GLY A 267 -20.80 -11.22 -7.38
CA GLY A 267 -21.73 -11.02 -8.49
C GLY A 267 -21.65 -12.10 -9.57
N PHE A 268 -20.54 -12.85 -9.63
CA PHE A 268 -20.38 -13.99 -10.54
C PHE A 268 -20.68 -15.34 -9.88
N ALA A 269 -21.28 -15.36 -8.69
CA ALA A 269 -21.58 -16.60 -7.99
C ALA A 269 -22.68 -17.45 -8.66
N ASP A 270 -23.64 -16.81 -9.32
CA ASP A 270 -24.79 -17.45 -9.95
C ASP A 270 -24.59 -17.70 -11.44
N ASN A 271 -25.33 -18.67 -12.00
CA ASN A 271 -25.27 -19.06 -13.42
C ASN A 271 -26.16 -18.17 -14.30
N TRP A 272 -25.97 -16.85 -14.25
CA TRP A 272 -26.76 -15.91 -15.06
C TRP A 272 -26.09 -15.58 -16.41
N MET A 273 -24.77 -15.73 -16.52
CA MET A 273 -23.99 -15.43 -17.73
C MET A 273 -24.27 -16.45 -18.85
N LYS A 274 -25.10 -16.11 -19.80
CA LYS A 274 -25.36 -16.93 -21.01
C LYS A 274 -24.84 -16.24 -22.27
N GLN A 275 -25.35 -15.05 -22.54
CA GLN A 275 -24.98 -14.23 -23.68
C GLN A 275 -23.58 -13.64 -23.50
N SER A 276 -23.28 -13.09 -22.35
CA SER A 276 -21.96 -12.54 -22.00
C SER A 276 -20.86 -13.60 -22.04
N ALA A 277 -21.12 -14.82 -21.54
CA ALA A 277 -20.19 -15.93 -21.61
C ALA A 277 -19.85 -16.29 -23.07
N ALA A 278 -20.82 -16.28 -24.00
CA ALA A 278 -20.56 -16.52 -25.41
C ALA A 278 -19.63 -15.45 -26.01
N VAL A 279 -19.79 -14.18 -25.62
CA VAL A 279 -18.91 -13.08 -26.07
C VAL A 279 -17.52 -13.20 -25.45
N LEU A 280 -17.44 -13.50 -24.15
CA LEU A 280 -16.16 -13.66 -23.42
C LEU A 280 -15.30 -14.78 -24.03
N CYS A 281 -15.90 -15.93 -24.34
CA CYS A 281 -15.18 -17.12 -24.81
C CYS A 281 -14.73 -17.04 -26.27
N GLN A 282 -15.03 -15.97 -27.00
CA GLN A 282 -14.60 -15.83 -28.41
C GLN A 282 -13.09 -15.61 -28.51
N GLY A 283 -12.34 -16.70 -28.79
CA GLY A 283 -10.88 -16.67 -28.95
C GLY A 283 -10.07 -16.41 -27.68
N ARG A 284 -10.69 -16.60 -26.51
CA ARG A 284 -10.08 -16.34 -25.21
C ARG A 284 -10.29 -17.49 -24.23
N ARG A 285 -9.44 -17.58 -23.24
CA ARG A 285 -9.62 -18.48 -22.09
C ARG A 285 -10.26 -17.69 -20.95
N VAL A 286 -11.35 -18.20 -20.41
CA VAL A 286 -12.11 -17.55 -19.33
C VAL A 286 -12.11 -18.43 -18.09
N PHE A 287 -11.78 -17.84 -16.97
CA PHE A 287 -11.71 -18.49 -15.66
C PHE A 287 -12.65 -17.77 -14.70
N VAL A 288 -13.46 -18.52 -13.98
CA VAL A 288 -14.34 -17.99 -12.95
C VAL A 288 -13.86 -18.53 -11.60
N GLY A 289 -13.59 -17.64 -10.66
CA GLY A 289 -13.16 -18.04 -9.32
C GLY A 289 -13.34 -16.92 -8.31
N GLN A 290 -14.13 -17.15 -7.30
CA GLN A 290 -14.39 -16.15 -6.25
C GLN A 290 -13.29 -16.11 -5.19
N ASN A 291 -12.28 -16.98 -5.31
CA ASN A 291 -11.17 -17.13 -4.38
C ASN A 291 -9.82 -16.75 -4.98
N ILE A 292 -9.83 -15.98 -6.07
CA ILE A 292 -8.60 -15.56 -6.76
C ILE A 292 -7.70 -14.77 -5.83
N TYR A 293 -8.25 -13.83 -5.06
CA TYR A 293 -7.48 -12.98 -4.16
C TYR A 293 -6.88 -13.77 -2.99
N THR A 294 -7.68 -14.60 -2.31
CA THR A 294 -7.17 -15.38 -1.19
C THR A 294 -6.12 -16.40 -1.61
N LYS A 295 -6.26 -17.02 -2.80
CA LYS A 295 -5.25 -17.93 -3.37
C LYS A 295 -3.99 -17.17 -3.80
N GLY A 296 -4.14 -15.98 -4.40
CA GLY A 296 -3.02 -15.10 -4.74
C GLY A 296 -2.22 -14.69 -3.50
N ALA A 297 -2.89 -14.33 -2.42
CA ALA A 297 -2.27 -14.06 -1.12
C ALA A 297 -1.52 -15.29 -0.57
N CYS A 298 -2.07 -16.48 -0.74
CA CYS A 298 -1.40 -17.72 -0.35
C CYS A 298 -0.14 -17.97 -1.20
N TYR A 299 -0.17 -17.75 -2.52
CA TYR A 299 1.04 -17.80 -3.37
C TYR A 299 2.08 -16.77 -2.92
N ARG A 300 1.66 -15.57 -2.53
CA ARG A 300 2.55 -14.55 -1.98
C ARG A 300 3.21 -15.00 -0.67
N SER A 301 2.49 -15.73 0.18
CA SER A 301 3.02 -16.32 1.41
C SER A 301 4.08 -17.37 1.12
N LEU A 302 3.92 -18.17 0.07
CA LEU A 302 4.90 -19.17 -0.33
C LEU A 302 6.18 -18.54 -0.85
N GLY A 303 6.07 -17.47 -1.64
CA GLY A 303 7.23 -16.84 -2.29
C GLY A 303 7.92 -17.78 -3.30
N GLY A 304 9.23 -17.60 -3.48
CA GLY A 304 10.06 -18.45 -4.33
C GLY A 304 9.51 -18.57 -5.74
N VAL A 305 9.40 -19.79 -6.26
CA VAL A 305 8.96 -20.06 -7.64
C VAL A 305 7.58 -19.52 -8.01
N TYR A 306 6.70 -19.35 -7.01
CA TYR A 306 5.33 -18.84 -7.26
C TYR A 306 5.28 -17.32 -7.48
N THR A 307 6.25 -16.59 -6.94
CA THR A 307 6.34 -15.15 -7.10
C THR A 307 7.52 -14.70 -7.98
N GLU A 308 8.43 -15.61 -8.34
CA GLU A 308 9.64 -15.29 -9.10
C GLU A 308 9.33 -14.60 -10.44
N ALA A 309 8.34 -15.09 -11.16
CA ALA A 309 7.95 -14.50 -12.44
C ALA A 309 7.47 -13.04 -12.27
N LEU A 310 6.67 -12.75 -11.25
CA LEU A 310 6.14 -11.42 -10.96
C LEU A 310 7.23 -10.50 -10.40
N SER A 311 8.13 -11.00 -9.56
CA SER A 311 9.18 -10.20 -8.90
C SER A 311 10.20 -9.58 -9.87
N ARG A 312 10.22 -10.03 -11.13
CA ARG A 312 11.06 -9.46 -12.19
C ARG A 312 10.49 -8.16 -12.78
N TYR A 313 9.22 -7.88 -12.51
CA TYR A 313 8.52 -6.72 -13.05
C TYR A 313 8.40 -5.62 -12.00
N PHE A 314 8.51 -4.41 -12.46
CA PHE A 314 7.99 -3.27 -11.72
C PHE A 314 6.47 -3.26 -11.90
N ILE A 315 5.73 -3.27 -10.80
CA ILE A 315 4.26 -3.31 -10.80
C ILE A 315 3.76 -1.86 -10.73
N ASP A 316 3.26 -1.34 -11.86
CA ASP A 316 2.74 0.02 -11.97
C ASP A 316 1.23 0.03 -11.73
N THR A 317 0.85 0.32 -10.49
CA THR A 317 -0.55 0.48 -10.04
C THR A 317 -0.74 1.82 -9.32
N GLU A 318 -2.00 2.14 -9.02
CA GLU A 318 -2.35 3.32 -8.21
C GLU A 318 -1.82 3.26 -6.77
N GLN A 319 -1.50 2.07 -6.27
CA GLN A 319 -0.99 1.85 -4.91
C GLN A 319 0.54 1.84 -4.83
N THR A 320 1.22 1.78 -5.98
CA THR A 320 2.67 1.65 -6.05
C THR A 320 3.36 3.00 -5.87
N VAL A 321 4.27 3.08 -4.91
CA VAL A 321 5.17 4.22 -4.76
C VAL A 321 6.18 4.23 -5.90
N LYS A 322 6.19 5.29 -6.72
CA LYS A 322 7.06 5.41 -7.91
C LYS A 322 8.30 6.25 -7.68
N THR A 323 8.52 6.71 -6.45
CA THR A 323 9.56 7.69 -6.13
C THR A 323 10.39 7.21 -4.94
N ASN A 324 11.71 7.18 -5.11
CA ASN A 324 12.65 7.06 -4.00
C ASN A 324 12.70 8.41 -3.27
N ILE A 325 12.61 8.41 -1.95
CA ILE A 325 12.79 9.60 -1.11
C ILE A 325 14.06 9.43 -0.29
N GLY A 326 14.93 10.42 -0.36
CA GLY A 326 16.20 10.35 0.34
C GLY A 326 16.82 11.71 0.59
N ILE A 327 18.08 11.70 0.98
CA ILE A 327 18.90 12.88 1.25
C ILE A 327 20.27 12.73 0.58
N ASN A 328 20.94 13.84 0.37
CA ASN A 328 22.34 13.81 -0.03
C ASN A 328 23.23 13.77 1.22
N LEU A 329 24.00 12.72 1.35
CA LEU A 329 25.01 12.58 2.39
C LEU A 329 26.35 13.12 1.88
N MET A 330 27.10 13.81 2.76
CA MET A 330 28.44 14.20 2.50
C MET A 330 29.37 13.26 3.26
N ASP A 331 29.92 12.32 2.51
CA ASP A 331 31.05 11.51 2.94
C ASP A 331 32.32 12.04 2.22
N GLU A 332 33.01 11.29 1.42
CA GLU A 332 34.08 11.81 0.54
C GLU A 332 33.52 12.50 -0.70
N LYS A 333 32.32 12.13 -1.11
CA LYS A 333 31.57 12.70 -2.22
C LYS A 333 30.09 12.85 -1.83
N LYS A 334 29.44 13.87 -2.39
CA LYS A 334 28.00 14.02 -2.27
C LYS A 334 27.30 12.82 -2.92
N THR A 335 26.66 11.98 -2.13
CA THR A 335 25.99 10.75 -2.58
C THR A 335 24.53 10.76 -2.15
N PHE A 336 23.63 10.52 -3.10
CA PHE A 336 22.21 10.31 -2.79
C PHE A 336 22.05 9.02 -1.97
N TRP A 337 21.39 9.16 -0.83
CA TRP A 337 21.05 8.04 0.04
C TRP A 337 19.53 7.92 0.20
N PRO A 338 18.91 6.93 -0.40
CA PRO A 338 17.48 6.73 -0.25
C PRO A 338 17.13 6.30 1.19
N ILE A 339 16.12 6.95 1.76
CA ILE A 339 15.52 6.61 3.04
C ILE A 339 14.35 5.65 2.81
N ALA A 340 13.50 5.95 1.82
CA ALA A 340 12.42 5.08 1.40
C ALA A 340 12.60 4.73 -0.08
N TYR A 341 12.52 3.44 -0.37
CA TYR A 341 12.60 2.91 -1.73
C TYR A 341 11.20 2.74 -2.30
N GLY A 342 10.96 3.26 -3.49
CA GLY A 342 9.76 2.95 -4.24
C GLY A 342 9.76 1.53 -4.84
N GLY A 343 8.70 1.21 -5.56
CA GLY A 343 8.50 -0.12 -6.18
C GLY A 343 7.61 -1.05 -5.37
N LEU A 344 7.19 -0.63 -4.18
CA LEU A 344 6.24 -1.34 -3.33
C LEU A 344 4.94 -0.55 -3.19
N GLU A 345 3.88 -1.20 -2.74
CA GLU A 345 2.65 -0.52 -2.32
C GLU A 345 2.94 0.41 -1.14
N TRP A 346 2.29 1.57 -1.11
CA TRP A 346 2.59 2.66 -0.17
C TRP A 346 2.59 2.22 1.30
N PHE A 347 1.70 1.33 1.70
CA PHE A 347 1.60 0.83 3.07
C PHE A 347 2.71 -0.17 3.44
N ASN A 348 3.48 -0.64 2.47
CA ASN A 348 4.69 -1.46 2.66
C ASN A 348 5.98 -0.64 2.50
N THR A 349 5.87 0.60 2.02
CA THR A 349 7.01 1.49 1.79
C THR A 349 7.26 2.33 3.03
N ARG A 350 8.42 2.17 3.63
CA ARG A 350 8.89 2.93 4.79
C ARG A 350 10.40 2.87 4.88
N GLY A 351 10.97 3.81 5.59
CA GLY A 351 12.40 3.78 5.87
C GLY A 351 12.77 4.85 6.88
N SER A 352 13.91 4.67 7.50
CA SER A 352 14.49 5.65 8.41
C SER A 352 16.00 5.65 8.33
N ILE A 353 16.60 6.78 8.65
CA ILE A 353 18.05 6.95 8.72
C ILE A 353 18.40 7.85 9.90
N GLU A 354 19.55 7.59 10.51
CA GLU A 354 20.13 8.47 11.50
C GLU A 354 21.31 9.24 10.90
N VAL A 355 21.32 10.55 11.08
CA VAL A 355 22.30 11.46 10.50
C VAL A 355 22.80 12.49 11.49
N PHE A 356 23.99 13.06 11.23
CA PHE A 356 24.52 14.18 11.97
C PHE A 356 24.50 15.45 11.12
N LEU A 357 24.00 16.54 11.70
CA LEU A 357 24.09 17.85 11.03
C LEU A 357 25.49 18.44 11.21
N ASP A 358 26.06 19.00 10.14
CA ASP A 358 27.36 19.69 10.23
C ASP A 358 27.21 21.05 10.93
N ASN A 359 26.61 22.02 10.27
CA ASN A 359 26.40 23.37 10.82
C ASN A 359 25.15 24.04 10.24
N THR A 360 24.28 23.25 9.67
CA THR A 360 23.07 23.73 9.03
C THR A 360 21.83 23.34 9.83
N ARG A 361 20.77 24.10 9.70
CA ARG A 361 19.43 23.74 10.16
C ARG A 361 18.51 23.34 9.00
N ARG A 362 19.09 23.20 7.82
CA ARG A 362 18.37 22.87 6.58
C ARG A 362 18.75 21.47 6.14
N ILE A 363 17.75 20.70 5.73
CA ILE A 363 17.92 19.37 5.15
C ILE A 363 17.30 19.40 3.77
N GLN A 364 18.08 19.04 2.76
CA GLN A 364 17.57 18.90 1.40
C GLN A 364 17.04 17.49 1.21
N ILE A 365 15.74 17.37 1.02
CA ILE A 365 15.08 16.14 0.65
C ILE A 365 15.13 16.00 -0.87
N VAL A 366 15.51 14.82 -1.32
CA VAL A 366 15.61 14.47 -2.74
C VAL A 366 14.54 13.43 -3.05
N TYR A 367 13.76 13.70 -4.07
CA TYR A 367 12.76 12.81 -4.64
C TYR A 367 13.26 12.36 -6.00
N GLN A 368 13.39 11.05 -6.23
CA GLN A 368 13.88 10.48 -7.47
C GLN A 368 12.83 9.53 -8.06
N ASP A 369 12.34 9.83 -9.27
CA ASP A 369 11.45 8.92 -9.98
C ASP A 369 12.21 7.67 -10.43
N ILE A 370 11.61 6.49 -10.19
CA ILE A 370 12.26 5.19 -10.45
C ILE A 370 12.34 4.89 -11.95
N LEU A 371 11.35 5.35 -12.72
CA LEU A 371 11.23 4.99 -14.14
C LEU A 371 11.92 6.01 -15.04
N THR A 372 11.85 7.31 -14.70
CA THR A 372 12.40 8.39 -15.51
C THR A 372 13.76 8.87 -15.02
N GLU A 373 14.15 8.49 -13.80
CA GLU A 373 15.36 8.98 -13.09
C GLU A 373 15.36 10.50 -12.86
N GLU A 374 14.23 11.19 -13.07
CA GLU A 374 14.10 12.60 -12.77
C GLU A 374 14.19 12.84 -11.26
N GLU A 375 14.89 13.92 -10.89
CA GLU A 375 15.07 14.32 -9.50
C GLU A 375 14.40 15.66 -9.22
N TRP A 376 13.74 15.73 -8.07
CA TRP A 376 13.22 16.96 -7.48
C TRP A 376 13.82 17.16 -6.11
N ARG A 377 13.97 18.40 -5.69
CA ARG A 377 14.59 18.73 -4.40
C ARG A 377 13.73 19.73 -3.65
N GLU A 378 13.60 19.52 -2.36
CA GLU A 378 12.88 20.38 -1.44
C GLU A 378 13.73 20.59 -0.18
N THR A 379 13.84 21.83 0.29
CA THR A 379 14.59 22.16 1.49
C THR A 379 13.65 22.23 2.68
N VAL A 380 13.95 21.49 3.74
CA VAL A 380 13.23 21.50 5.02
C VAL A 380 14.09 22.23 6.04
N GLU A 381 13.58 23.31 6.62
CA GLU A 381 14.25 24.03 7.70
C GLU A 381 13.76 23.54 9.06
N ILE A 382 14.69 23.26 9.97
CA ILE A 382 14.40 22.71 11.29
C ILE A 382 14.53 23.84 12.34
N TYR A 383 13.41 24.35 12.80
CA TYR A 383 13.36 25.45 13.79
C TYR A 383 13.50 24.96 15.24
N GLY A 384 14.07 25.81 16.09
CA GLY A 384 14.08 25.59 17.53
C GLY A 384 15.00 24.46 18.03
N LEU A 385 15.92 23.98 17.20
CA LEU A 385 17.05 23.19 17.69
C LEU A 385 18.03 24.07 18.48
N PRO A 386 18.53 23.61 19.62
CA PRO A 386 19.57 24.34 20.35
C PRO A 386 20.85 24.46 19.50
N ALA A 387 21.61 25.54 19.72
CA ALA A 387 22.94 25.66 19.12
C ALA A 387 23.85 24.59 19.72
N ARG A 388 24.37 23.72 18.86
CA ARG A 388 25.33 22.67 19.21
C ARG A 388 26.56 22.76 18.30
N PRO A 389 27.72 22.29 18.72
CA PRO A 389 28.90 22.21 17.86
C PRO A 389 28.62 21.37 16.61
N LYS A 390 29.40 21.58 15.56
CA LYS A 390 29.33 20.76 14.34
C LYS A 390 29.36 19.28 14.64
N LYS A 391 28.52 18.49 13.96
CA LYS A 391 28.46 17.03 14.08
C LYS A 391 28.04 16.50 15.48
N THR A 392 27.38 17.33 16.30
CA THR A 392 26.84 16.92 17.61
C THR A 392 25.31 16.96 17.66
N THR A 393 24.63 17.23 16.56
CA THR A 393 23.19 17.14 16.44
C THR A 393 22.85 15.89 15.64
N LYS A 394 22.44 14.84 16.33
CA LYS A 394 21.99 13.58 15.74
C LYS A 394 20.48 13.64 15.53
N LEU A 395 20.05 13.34 14.33
CA LEU A 395 18.63 13.30 13.95
C LEU A 395 18.27 11.91 13.44
N SER A 396 17.03 11.49 13.69
CA SER A 396 16.38 10.41 12.98
C SER A 396 15.44 11.02 11.95
N ILE A 397 15.54 10.58 10.69
CA ILE A 397 14.67 11.00 9.60
C ILE A 397 13.94 9.76 9.13
N SER A 398 12.61 9.76 9.16
CA SER A 398 11.78 8.67 8.67
C SER A 398 10.76 9.18 7.64
N VAL A 399 10.34 8.28 6.76
CA VAL A 399 9.33 8.54 5.73
C VAL A 399 8.11 7.67 6.03
N GLU A 400 6.95 8.31 6.12
CA GLU A 400 5.64 7.69 6.34
C GLU A 400 4.75 7.98 5.14
N TYR A 401 4.04 6.97 4.64
CA TYR A 401 3.12 7.12 3.53
C TYR A 401 1.67 6.92 3.97
N TYR A 402 0.75 7.68 3.37
CA TYR A 402 -0.73 7.56 3.51
C TYR A 402 -1.41 7.25 2.19
N GLY A 403 -0.67 7.22 1.11
CA GLY A 403 -1.04 6.92 -0.25
C GLY A 403 0.21 6.81 -1.12
N ALA A 404 0.09 6.40 -2.37
CA ALA A 404 1.25 6.19 -3.25
C ALA A 404 2.10 7.44 -3.47
N ASP A 405 1.44 8.62 -3.53
CA ASP A 405 2.09 9.91 -3.78
C ASP A 405 2.05 10.86 -2.57
N LYS A 406 1.52 10.43 -1.42
CA LYS A 406 1.32 11.28 -0.24
C LYS A 406 1.89 10.68 1.01
N GLY A 407 2.48 11.51 1.84
CA GLY A 407 3.05 11.07 3.10
C GLY A 407 3.64 12.22 3.91
N ALA A 408 4.47 11.87 4.88
CA ALA A 408 5.21 12.83 5.67
C ALA A 408 6.65 12.39 5.90
N ILE A 409 7.53 13.36 5.97
CA ILE A 409 8.88 13.21 6.48
C ILE A 409 8.86 13.61 7.93
N VAL A 410 9.26 12.70 8.80
CA VAL A 410 9.29 12.90 10.24
C VAL A 410 10.74 12.95 10.69
N ILE A 411 11.13 14.07 11.29
CA ILE A 411 12.49 14.32 11.78
C ILE A 411 12.45 14.46 13.29
N ARG A 412 13.28 13.67 13.99
CA ARG A 412 13.36 13.66 15.45
C ARG A 412 14.77 14.02 15.91
N ASP A 413 14.88 14.91 16.90
CA ASP A 413 16.16 15.19 17.56
C ASP A 413 16.49 14.06 18.56
N LEU A 414 17.55 13.32 18.27
CA LEU A 414 18.04 12.26 19.16
C LEU A 414 19.08 12.75 20.18
N GLY A 415 19.51 14.01 20.05
CA GLY A 415 20.59 14.54 20.89
C GLY A 415 21.96 13.89 20.60
N PHE A 416 22.90 14.03 21.53
CA PHE A 416 24.22 13.40 21.46
C PHE A 416 24.71 13.06 22.88
N GLY A 417 24.15 12.02 23.44
CA GLY A 417 24.43 11.57 24.80
C GLY A 417 24.09 12.59 25.91
N SER A 418 24.75 12.49 27.04
CA SER A 418 24.51 13.37 28.19
C SER A 418 24.98 14.81 27.98
N LEU A 419 25.92 15.02 27.05
CA LEU A 419 26.48 16.37 26.76
C LEU A 419 25.48 17.24 26.00
N TYR A 420 24.73 16.65 25.09
CA TYR A 420 23.72 17.31 24.28
C TYR A 420 22.44 16.47 24.26
N PRO A 421 21.64 16.53 25.34
CA PRO A 421 20.44 15.70 25.43
C PRO A 421 19.43 16.02 24.32
N THR A 422 18.62 15.05 24.01
CA THR A 422 17.50 15.22 23.05
C THR A 422 16.55 16.31 23.52
N THR A 423 16.00 17.06 22.57
CA THR A 423 14.91 18.01 22.84
C THR A 423 13.54 17.36 22.82
N ASN A 424 13.44 16.09 22.40
CA ASN A 424 12.19 15.38 22.12
C ASN A 424 11.29 16.08 21.08
N LYS A 425 11.84 17.06 20.34
CA LYS A 425 11.10 17.74 19.27
C LYS A 425 10.97 16.83 18.07
N ILE A 426 9.76 16.85 17.50
CA ILE A 426 9.42 16.14 16.28
C ILE A 426 9.00 17.19 15.25
N TYR A 427 9.60 17.14 14.08
CA TYR A 427 9.26 17.97 12.94
C TYR A 427 8.61 17.08 11.92
N ARG A 428 7.45 17.50 11.40
CA ARG A 428 6.67 16.76 10.42
C ARG A 428 6.42 17.64 9.21
N LYS A 429 6.94 17.21 8.06
CA LYS A 429 6.70 17.86 6.78
C LYS A 429 5.90 16.91 5.90
N GLU A 430 4.69 17.27 5.55
CA GLU A 430 3.88 16.54 4.59
C GLU A 430 4.38 16.78 3.17
N PHE A 431 4.23 15.77 2.31
CA PHE A 431 4.55 15.85 0.90
C PHE A 431 3.41 15.28 0.04
N ASP A 432 3.27 15.85 -1.17
CA ASP A 432 2.44 15.36 -2.27
C ASP A 432 3.30 15.34 -3.53
N ILE A 433 3.74 14.15 -3.93
CA ILE A 433 4.64 13.95 -5.09
C ILE A 433 4.02 14.50 -6.37
N GLY A 434 2.70 14.33 -6.54
CA GLY A 434 1.99 14.88 -7.70
C GLY A 434 2.04 16.41 -7.76
N ALA A 435 1.93 17.08 -6.60
CA ALA A 435 2.06 18.53 -6.50
C ALA A 435 3.50 18.99 -6.76
N ILE A 436 4.49 18.27 -6.20
CA ILE A 436 5.92 18.55 -6.41
C ILE A 436 6.27 18.43 -7.90
N ARG A 437 5.83 17.37 -8.57
CA ARG A 437 6.03 17.18 -10.03
C ARG A 437 5.43 18.31 -10.84
N ARG A 438 4.19 18.74 -10.55
CA ARG A 438 3.56 19.87 -11.25
C ARG A 438 4.33 21.16 -11.05
N LYS A 439 4.70 21.51 -9.82
CA LYS A 439 5.48 22.72 -9.50
C LYS A 439 6.83 22.70 -10.24
N HIS A 440 7.49 21.55 -10.34
CA HIS A 440 8.75 21.41 -11.07
C HIS A 440 8.55 21.56 -12.58
N ALA A 441 7.53 20.95 -13.15
CA ALA A 441 7.22 21.09 -14.58
C ALA A 441 6.90 22.55 -14.95
N GLU A 442 6.13 23.25 -14.12
CA GLU A 442 5.81 24.68 -14.28
C GLU A 442 7.06 25.55 -14.24
N LYS A 443 8.00 25.28 -13.29
CA LYS A 443 9.30 25.97 -13.21
C LYS A 443 10.14 25.73 -14.48
N LEU A 444 10.18 24.51 -14.98
CA LEU A 444 10.91 24.19 -16.23
C LEU A 444 10.29 24.88 -17.45
N GLU A 445 8.98 24.90 -17.56
CA GLU A 445 8.32 25.63 -18.65
C GLU A 445 8.54 27.14 -18.56
N ALA A 446 8.49 27.71 -17.36
CA ALA A 446 8.80 29.12 -17.15
C ALA A 446 10.24 29.44 -17.56
N ALA A 447 11.21 28.64 -17.12
CA ALA A 447 12.62 28.81 -17.49
C ALA A 447 12.84 28.68 -19.01
N ARG A 448 12.15 27.74 -19.67
CA ARG A 448 12.22 27.62 -21.15
C ARG A 448 11.63 28.84 -21.85
N ARG A 449 10.51 29.36 -21.36
CA ARG A 449 9.91 30.58 -21.92
C ARG A 449 10.82 31.83 -21.74
N GLU A 450 11.46 31.94 -20.58
CA GLU A 450 12.44 32.99 -20.34
C GLU A 450 13.65 32.89 -21.27
N GLU A 451 14.20 31.69 -21.45
CA GLU A 451 15.31 31.45 -22.34
C GLU A 451 14.93 31.73 -23.81
N GLU A 452 13.76 31.29 -24.26
CA GLU A 452 13.25 31.62 -25.60
C GLU A 452 13.04 33.13 -25.80
N LEU A 453 12.58 33.86 -24.76
CA LEU A 453 12.48 35.33 -24.79
C LEU A 453 13.84 35.97 -24.83
N ARG A 454 14.82 35.48 -24.08
CA ARG A 454 16.18 35.97 -24.03
C ARG A 454 16.90 35.82 -25.39
N ILE A 455 16.72 34.63 -26.02
CA ILE A 455 17.23 34.37 -27.37
C ILE A 455 16.58 35.34 -28.38
N ARG A 456 15.25 35.51 -28.32
CA ARG A 456 14.54 36.45 -29.21
C ARG A 456 14.95 37.90 -29.01
N MET A 457 15.25 38.31 -27.76
CA MET A 457 15.71 39.67 -27.48
C MET A 457 17.18 39.86 -27.86
N GLY A 458 18.02 38.82 -27.70
CA GLY A 458 19.41 38.81 -28.17
C GLY A 458 19.54 38.94 -29.70
N ASP A 459 18.72 38.19 -30.46
CA ASP A 459 18.67 38.31 -31.92
C ASP A 459 18.15 39.68 -32.40
N THR A 460 17.39 40.42 -31.55
CA THR A 460 16.94 41.78 -31.88
C THR A 460 17.96 42.84 -31.53
N GLU A 461 18.93 42.60 -30.63
CA GLU A 461 20.05 43.54 -30.38
C GLU A 461 21.16 43.43 -31.43
N GLU A 462 21.44 42.22 -31.95
CA GLU A 462 22.40 42.05 -33.06
C GLU A 462 21.94 42.69 -34.39
N LEU A 463 20.63 42.85 -34.60
CA LEU A 463 20.05 43.50 -35.78
C LEU A 463 19.99 45.06 -35.66
N ARG A 464 20.43 45.65 -34.53
CA ARG A 464 20.46 47.10 -34.30
C ARG A 464 21.86 47.72 -34.25
N GLY A 465 22.92 46.97 -34.49
CA GLY A 465 24.27 47.40 -34.34
C GLY A 465 25.09 47.39 -35.63
N GLU A 466 24.78 48.23 -36.62
CA GLU A 466 25.79 48.69 -37.59
C GLU A 466 25.78 50.21 -37.63
N ASP A 467 26.75 50.79 -36.91
CA ASP A 467 27.49 51.96 -37.39
C ASP A 467 28.84 52.04 -36.66
N PRO A 468 29.95 52.19 -37.36
CA PRO A 468 31.25 52.03 -36.79
C PRO A 468 31.87 53.40 -36.44
N ALA A 469 32.19 53.63 -35.18
CA ALA A 469 33.21 54.67 -34.83
C ALA A 469 33.91 54.34 -33.50
N VAL A 470 35.11 53.91 -33.62
CA VAL A 470 36.32 54.12 -32.82
C VAL A 470 36.16 54.88 -31.49
N GLU A 471 36.50 54.26 -30.32
CA GLU A 471 37.62 54.70 -29.49
C GLU A 471 37.86 53.84 -28.25
N HIS A 472 39.10 53.72 -27.89
CA HIS A 472 39.69 52.97 -26.78
C HIS A 472 39.23 53.40 -25.41
N GLY A 473 39.00 52.39 -24.48
CA GLY A 473 38.92 52.67 -23.06
C GLY A 473 38.53 51.52 -22.19
N ASN A 474 39.48 50.85 -21.59
CA ASN A 474 39.47 50.09 -20.33
C ASN A 474 38.28 49.22 -19.99
N ALA A 475 38.46 47.94 -20.21
CA ALA A 475 37.69 46.87 -19.56
C ALA A 475 37.89 46.90 -18.04
N LYS A 476 36.87 47.26 -17.30
CA LYS A 476 36.69 46.82 -15.93
C LYS A 476 35.80 45.58 -15.96
N THR A 477 36.42 44.45 -15.66
CA THR A 477 35.76 43.20 -15.34
C THR A 477 34.86 43.46 -14.14
N VAL A 478 33.56 43.44 -14.35
CA VAL A 478 32.58 43.27 -13.26
C VAL A 478 32.50 41.78 -13.04
N GLU A 479 33.19 41.31 -12.03
CA GLU A 479 32.92 39.99 -11.45
C GLU A 479 31.50 40.02 -10.90
N ALA A 480 30.59 39.30 -11.57
CA ALA A 480 29.32 38.94 -10.99
C ALA A 480 29.63 38.01 -9.79
N GLU A 481 29.45 38.50 -8.60
CA GLU A 481 29.39 37.70 -7.40
C GLU A 481 28.21 36.73 -7.60
N GLN A 482 28.50 35.50 -8.03
CA GLN A 482 27.60 34.39 -7.84
C GLN A 482 27.51 34.20 -6.32
N GLU A 483 26.38 34.55 -5.72
CA GLU A 483 26.02 34.05 -4.40
C GLU A 483 26.07 32.52 -4.48
N VAL A 484 27.13 31.96 -3.94
CA VAL A 484 27.24 30.52 -3.73
C VAL A 484 26.24 30.20 -2.62
N HIS A 485 25.01 29.83 -2.99
CA HIS A 485 24.13 29.17 -2.07
C HIS A 485 24.83 27.88 -1.61
N GLU A 486 25.43 27.91 -0.42
CA GLU A 486 25.94 26.70 0.22
C GLU A 486 24.80 25.73 0.39
N GLU A 487 24.78 24.65 -0.40
CA GLU A 487 23.82 23.59 -0.27
C GLU A 487 23.91 22.95 1.12
N PRO A 488 22.77 22.61 1.75
CA PRO A 488 22.77 22.00 3.08
C PRO A 488 23.50 20.65 3.07
N VAL A 489 24.48 20.52 3.94
CA VAL A 489 25.34 19.34 4.05
C VAL A 489 24.94 18.50 5.26
N VAL A 490 24.70 17.21 5.03
CA VAL A 490 24.33 16.22 6.06
C VAL A 490 25.38 15.10 6.06
N TYR A 491 25.87 14.73 7.23
CA TYR A 491 26.89 13.69 7.39
C TYR A 491 26.30 12.40 7.96
N TYR A 492 26.78 11.29 7.44
CA TYR A 492 26.44 9.95 7.89
C TYR A 492 27.31 9.55 9.11
N GLY A 493 26.73 9.10 10.17
CA GLY A 493 27.43 8.46 11.28
C GLY A 493 27.07 6.98 11.31
N THR A 494 28.07 6.10 11.17
CA THR A 494 28.02 4.63 11.18
C THR A 494 26.64 4.05 11.53
N ALA A 495 25.83 3.75 10.52
CA ALA A 495 24.57 3.07 10.74
C ALA A 495 24.46 1.89 9.79
N SER A 496 24.24 0.73 10.37
CA SER A 496 23.46 -0.31 9.74
C SER A 496 22.02 0.21 9.58
N PRO A 497 21.26 -0.18 8.56
CA PRO A 497 19.84 0.11 8.52
C PRO A 497 19.23 -0.38 9.83
N VAL A 498 18.78 0.55 10.66
CA VAL A 498 18.12 0.23 11.91
C VAL A 498 16.79 -0.38 11.51
N GLU A 499 16.63 -1.69 11.75
CA GLU A 499 15.30 -2.27 11.78
C GLU A 499 14.50 -1.41 12.76
N PRO A 500 13.33 -0.88 12.37
CA PRO A 500 12.55 -0.05 13.26
C PRO A 500 12.19 -0.90 14.48
N GLU A 501 12.86 -0.65 15.61
CA GLU A 501 12.37 -1.09 16.90
C GLU A 501 10.89 -0.72 16.94
N THR A 502 10.09 -1.64 17.44
CA THR A 502 8.67 -1.43 17.70
C THR A 502 8.53 -0.16 18.55
N VAL A 503 8.41 0.97 17.88
CA VAL A 503 7.92 2.18 18.53
C VAL A 503 6.50 1.78 18.93
N GLU A 504 6.26 1.71 20.24
CA GLU A 504 4.90 1.74 20.76
C GLU A 504 4.25 2.92 20.06
N GLU A 505 3.28 2.63 19.19
CA GLU A 505 2.52 3.68 18.52
C GLU A 505 1.95 4.55 19.64
N PRO A 506 2.15 5.88 19.62
CA PRO A 506 1.48 6.71 20.58
C PRO A 506 -0.02 6.50 20.37
N ASP A 507 -0.67 6.05 21.42
CA ASP A 507 -2.12 5.90 21.55
C ASP A 507 -2.78 7.27 21.52
N ASP A 508 -2.62 8.03 20.48
CA ASP A 508 -3.52 9.15 20.18
C ASP A 508 -3.10 9.85 18.88
N PHE A 509 -3.98 9.85 17.88
CA PHE A 509 -4.02 10.88 16.87
C PHE A 509 -4.64 12.15 17.48
N GLY A 510 -4.12 12.56 18.64
CA GLY A 510 -4.42 13.82 19.31
C GLY A 510 -3.62 14.92 18.64
N THR A 511 -4.33 15.85 18.09
CA THR A 511 -3.95 17.14 17.56
C THR A 511 -3.13 17.98 18.55
N GLU A 512 -1.84 17.70 18.70
CA GLU A 512 -0.88 18.66 19.25
C GLU A 512 0.53 18.40 18.67
N ALA A 513 0.65 18.46 17.34
CA ALA A 513 1.92 18.78 16.71
C ALA A 513 1.83 20.25 16.30
N GLU A 514 2.58 21.10 16.95
CA GLU A 514 2.79 22.45 16.45
C GLU A 514 3.43 22.34 15.07
N ASP A 515 2.67 22.70 14.02
CA ASP A 515 3.16 22.88 12.66
C ASP A 515 4.18 24.01 12.64
N VAL A 516 5.46 23.65 12.75
CA VAL A 516 6.58 24.60 12.72
C VAL A 516 7.45 24.32 11.49
N VAL A 517 6.85 24.32 10.33
CA VAL A 517 7.59 24.32 9.06
C VAL A 517 6.93 25.33 8.12
N GLU A 518 7.52 26.50 7.96
CA GLU A 518 7.19 27.44 6.87
C GLU A 518 7.94 27.03 5.59
N GLU A 519 7.23 26.97 4.47
CA GLU A 519 7.86 26.94 3.16
C GLU A 519 8.56 28.27 2.90
N ILE A 520 9.84 28.20 2.57
CA ILE A 520 10.55 29.35 2.00
C ILE A 520 10.35 29.24 0.49
N ASP A 521 9.52 30.10 -0.08
CA ASP A 521 9.51 30.31 -1.51
C ASP A 521 10.87 30.93 -1.89
N ASP A 522 11.65 30.20 -2.67
CA ASP A 522 12.84 30.74 -3.32
C ASP A 522 12.37 31.75 -4.39
N ASP A 523 12.57 33.03 -4.13
CA ASP A 523 12.55 34.09 -5.16
C ASP A 523 13.79 34.01 -6.07
#